data_3112cc19f88fbd3a748e03218c80a737
#
_entry.id   3112cc19f88fbd3a748e03218c80a737
#
_cell.length_a   1.000
_cell.length_b   1.000
_cell.length_c   1.000
_cell.angle_alpha   90.00
_cell.angle_beta   90.00
_cell.angle_gamma   90.00
#
_symmetry.space_group_name_H-M   'P 1'
#
loop_
_entity.id
_entity.type
_entity.pdbx_description
1 polymer ?
#
loop_
_entity_poly.entity_id
_entity_poly.type
_entity_poly.pdbx_seq_one_letter_code
_entity_poly.pdbx_strand_id
1 'polypeptide(L)'
;MTLPFENDTNPIVKKISKRNLKADKSRNVLIIITIALATCLIMATALYFLGSQRKSLNDAMGRYQAVINDIDNDKIEKLVNDDRVDVGVSHLLGMVSYGDFKLTVRSMDKTLMDLAKYPDLQGKLPETEKEVAITKAFLERTGLSKSVGDNISIDLGDGKKEYNLCGILPVDNSNYSLFVSQSYVASKISDPTYSAYVRLKGSDGWSKAAIQSELLTLLNDWGIQHEN
;
A
#
# COMPACT_ATOMS: atom_id res chain seq x y z
N MET A 1 -69.78 -3.25 -37.10
CA MET A 1 -70.34 -2.51 -35.99
C MET A 1 -69.25 -1.90 -35.19
N THR A 2 -68.98 -0.65 -35.43
CA THR A 2 -68.02 0.12 -34.62
C THR A 2 -68.77 0.60 -33.40
N LEU A 3 -68.27 0.29 -32.19
CA LEU A 3 -68.89 0.73 -30.94
C LEU A 3 -68.82 2.25 -30.85
N PRO A 4 -69.94 2.95 -30.49
CA PRO A 4 -70.07 4.40 -30.56
C PRO A 4 -69.26 5.16 -29.47
N PHE A 5 -68.40 4.53 -28.75
CA PHE A 5 -67.61 5.09 -27.62
C PHE A 5 -66.10 4.90 -27.71
N GLU A 6 -65.54 4.67 -28.89
CA GLU A 6 -64.09 4.78 -29.07
C GLU A 6 -63.72 6.28 -29.14
N ASN A 7 -63.77 6.90 -27.99
CA ASN A 7 -63.37 8.29 -27.83
C ASN A 7 -61.85 8.30 -27.68
N ASP A 8 -61.12 8.61 -28.74
CA ASP A 8 -59.66 8.80 -28.66
C ASP A 8 -59.35 10.01 -27.77
N THR A 9 -59.13 9.73 -26.48
CA THR A 9 -58.78 10.74 -25.46
C THR A 9 -57.33 11.19 -25.54
N ASN A 10 -56.51 10.56 -26.38
CA ASN A 10 -55.08 10.86 -26.51
C ASN A 10 -54.78 12.33 -26.90
N PRO A 11 -55.53 12.99 -27.83
CA PRO A 11 -55.30 14.39 -28.14
C PRO A 11 -55.64 15.31 -26.97
N ILE A 12 -56.67 14.98 -26.18
CA ILE A 12 -57.11 15.77 -25.02
C ILE A 12 -56.06 15.63 -23.90
N VAL A 13 -55.61 14.41 -23.61
CA VAL A 13 -54.58 14.14 -22.61
C VAL A 13 -53.26 14.84 -22.98
N LYS A 14 -52.82 14.79 -24.26
CA LYS A 14 -51.65 15.53 -24.73
C LYS A 14 -51.79 17.05 -24.57
N LYS A 15 -52.99 17.61 -24.84
CA LYS A 15 -53.27 19.05 -24.71
C LYS A 15 -53.25 19.51 -23.26
N ILE A 16 -53.84 18.72 -22.35
CA ILE A 16 -53.84 19.00 -20.91
C ILE A 16 -52.44 18.87 -20.33
N SER A 17 -51.73 17.82 -20.66
CA SER A 17 -50.35 17.60 -20.22
C SER A 17 -49.42 18.74 -20.66
N LYS A 18 -49.52 19.18 -21.92
CA LYS A 18 -48.72 20.31 -22.45
C LYS A 18 -49.08 21.64 -21.79
N ARG A 19 -50.33 21.84 -21.40
CA ARG A 19 -50.79 23.05 -20.70
C ARG A 19 -50.31 23.07 -19.25
N ASN A 20 -50.37 21.92 -18.54
CA ASN A 20 -49.85 21.78 -17.19
C ASN A 20 -48.33 21.94 -17.14
N LEU A 21 -47.57 21.34 -18.10
CA LEU A 21 -46.16 21.53 -18.25
C LEU A 21 -45.75 23.01 -18.44
N LYS A 22 -46.61 23.78 -19.15
CA LYS A 22 -46.38 25.20 -19.42
C LYS A 22 -46.75 26.09 -18.22
N ALA A 23 -47.80 25.76 -17.47
CA ALA A 23 -48.22 26.45 -16.26
C ALA A 23 -47.23 26.30 -15.11
N ASP A 24 -46.63 25.10 -14.94
CA ASP A 24 -45.70 24.78 -13.88
C ASP A 24 -44.22 24.80 -14.33
N LYS A 25 -43.92 25.57 -15.37
CA LYS A 25 -42.59 25.60 -16.00
C LYS A 25 -41.46 25.86 -15.00
N SER A 26 -41.65 26.81 -14.10
CA SER A 26 -40.62 27.17 -13.09
C SER A 26 -40.43 26.00 -12.09
N ARG A 27 -41.50 25.35 -11.64
CA ARG A 27 -41.42 24.22 -10.73
C ARG A 27 -40.77 23.00 -11.39
N ASN A 28 -41.07 22.71 -12.66
CA ASN A 28 -40.48 21.62 -13.40
C ASN A 28 -39.00 21.85 -13.68
N VAL A 29 -38.60 23.07 -13.99
CA VAL A 29 -37.16 23.43 -14.16
C VAL A 29 -36.46 23.26 -12.84
N LEU A 30 -37.02 23.68 -11.70
CA LEU A 30 -36.38 23.47 -10.39
C LEU A 30 -36.21 21.99 -10.07
N ILE A 31 -37.19 21.16 -10.33
CA ILE A 31 -37.12 19.70 -10.12
C ILE A 31 -35.99 19.07 -10.98
N ILE A 32 -35.89 19.46 -12.26
CA ILE A 32 -34.88 18.95 -13.16
C ILE A 32 -33.48 19.37 -12.65
N ILE A 33 -33.28 20.61 -12.25
CA ILE A 33 -32.02 21.10 -11.70
C ILE A 33 -31.67 20.34 -10.42
N THR A 34 -32.63 20.14 -9.52
CA THR A 34 -32.41 19.41 -8.26
C THR A 34 -31.99 17.96 -8.52
N ILE A 35 -32.66 17.28 -9.45
CA ILE A 35 -32.31 15.89 -9.82
C ILE A 35 -30.91 15.87 -10.48
N ALA A 36 -30.62 16.80 -11.37
CA ALA A 36 -29.32 16.89 -12.03
C ALA A 36 -28.18 17.13 -11.02
N LEU A 37 -28.37 18.04 -10.06
CA LEU A 37 -27.40 18.30 -9.00
C LEU A 37 -27.21 17.09 -8.09
N ALA A 38 -28.30 16.41 -7.69
CA ALA A 38 -28.22 15.22 -6.87
C ALA A 38 -27.46 14.09 -7.59
N THR A 39 -27.74 13.85 -8.86
CA THR A 39 -27.03 12.83 -9.65
C THR A 39 -25.56 13.17 -9.87
N CYS A 40 -25.24 14.43 -10.15
CA CYS A 40 -23.86 14.91 -10.25
C CYS A 40 -23.10 14.71 -8.92
N LEU A 41 -23.73 15.01 -7.79
CA LEU A 41 -23.10 14.83 -6.47
C LEU A 41 -22.82 13.35 -6.18
N ILE A 42 -23.80 12.47 -6.46
CA ILE A 42 -23.63 11.03 -6.28
C ILE A 42 -22.49 10.49 -7.17
N MET A 43 -22.46 10.90 -8.45
CA MET A 43 -21.39 10.49 -9.36
C MET A 43 -20.02 11.01 -8.91
N ALA A 44 -19.93 12.28 -8.52
CA ALA A 44 -18.69 12.88 -8.05
C ALA A 44 -18.15 12.17 -6.79
N THR A 45 -19.01 11.88 -5.82
CA THR A 45 -18.63 11.15 -4.61
C THR A 45 -18.21 9.71 -4.91
N ALA A 46 -18.89 9.01 -5.80
CA ALA A 46 -18.52 7.67 -6.24
C ALA A 46 -17.17 7.65 -6.95
N LEU A 47 -16.92 8.58 -7.88
CA LEU A 47 -15.66 8.71 -8.57
C LEU A 47 -14.50 9.08 -7.64
N TYR A 48 -14.74 10.00 -6.70
CA TYR A 48 -13.77 10.35 -5.66
C TYR A 48 -13.40 9.15 -4.80
N PHE A 49 -14.39 8.39 -4.35
CA PHE A 49 -14.17 7.20 -3.51
C PHE A 49 -13.39 6.11 -4.27
N LEU A 50 -13.78 5.80 -5.51
CA LEU A 50 -13.07 4.83 -6.36
C LEU A 50 -11.64 5.29 -6.70
N GLY A 51 -11.46 6.58 -6.97
CA GLY A 51 -10.13 7.16 -7.23
C GLY A 51 -9.24 7.12 -5.99
N SER A 52 -9.80 7.44 -4.82
CA SER A 52 -9.09 7.38 -3.54
C SER A 52 -8.69 5.96 -3.17
N GLN A 53 -9.59 4.98 -3.35
CA GLN A 53 -9.25 3.57 -3.13
C GLN A 53 -8.14 3.09 -4.07
N ARG A 54 -8.21 3.40 -5.37
CA ARG A 54 -7.16 3.03 -6.33
C ARG A 54 -5.82 3.66 -5.99
N LYS A 55 -5.82 4.93 -5.60
CA LYS A 55 -4.61 5.62 -5.18
C LYS A 55 -4.03 4.97 -3.92
N SER A 56 -4.84 4.73 -2.91
CA SER A 56 -4.43 4.08 -1.66
C SER A 56 -3.86 2.69 -1.90
N LEU A 57 -4.48 1.88 -2.76
CA LEU A 57 -3.97 0.57 -3.14
C LEU A 57 -2.64 0.66 -3.89
N ASN A 58 -2.53 1.56 -4.88
CA ASN A 58 -1.29 1.75 -5.62
C ASN A 58 -0.15 2.28 -4.75
N ASP A 59 -0.46 3.14 -3.78
CA ASP A 59 0.53 3.67 -2.85
C ASP A 59 0.92 2.61 -1.79
N ALA A 60 -0.03 1.78 -1.35
CA ALA A 60 0.21 0.72 -0.39
C ALA A 60 0.94 -0.51 -0.98
N MET A 61 0.67 -0.84 -2.25
CA MET A 61 1.25 -2.03 -2.91
C MET A 61 2.68 -1.81 -3.44
N GLY A 62 3.21 -0.56 -3.40
CA GLY A 62 4.54 -0.31 -3.93
C GLY A 62 4.66 -0.61 -5.43
N ARG A 63 5.88 -0.92 -5.88
CA ARG A 63 6.20 -1.32 -7.26
C ARG A 63 6.38 -2.83 -7.40
N TYR A 64 6.42 -3.58 -6.30
CA TYR A 64 6.53 -5.03 -6.34
C TYR A 64 5.22 -5.69 -6.82
N GLN A 65 5.35 -6.84 -7.41
CA GLN A 65 4.25 -7.59 -8.04
C GLN A 65 3.88 -8.85 -7.27
N ALA A 66 4.79 -9.35 -6.45
CA ALA A 66 4.59 -10.46 -5.53
C ALA A 66 5.34 -10.28 -4.22
N VAL A 67 4.82 -10.88 -3.16
CA VAL A 67 5.52 -11.05 -1.88
C VAL A 67 5.55 -12.53 -1.57
N ILE A 68 6.74 -13.04 -1.29
CA ILE A 68 6.97 -14.43 -0.92
C ILE A 68 7.50 -14.41 0.50
N ASN A 69 6.76 -15.03 1.41
CA ASN A 69 7.11 -15.06 2.84
C ASN A 69 7.81 -16.36 3.21
N ASP A 70 8.48 -16.33 4.36
CA ASP A 70 9.10 -17.51 4.99
C ASP A 70 10.10 -18.25 4.09
N ILE A 71 10.91 -17.47 3.36
CA ILE A 71 11.96 -18.00 2.49
C ILE A 71 13.26 -18.16 3.27
N ASP A 72 13.89 -19.31 3.12
CA ASP A 72 15.23 -19.60 3.64
C ASP A 72 16.35 -18.87 2.86
N ASN A 73 17.56 -18.86 3.43
CA ASN A 73 18.71 -18.20 2.83
C ASN A 73 19.04 -18.74 1.43
N ASP A 74 18.97 -20.05 1.22
CA ASP A 74 19.36 -20.68 -0.05
C ASP A 74 18.44 -20.23 -1.19
N LYS A 75 17.14 -20.10 -0.91
CA LYS A 75 16.17 -19.61 -1.89
C LYS A 75 16.27 -18.11 -2.12
N ILE A 76 16.50 -17.31 -1.06
CA ILE A 76 16.73 -15.87 -1.19
C ILE A 76 17.92 -15.60 -2.10
N GLU A 77 19.03 -16.33 -1.94
CA GLU A 77 20.22 -16.16 -2.76
C GLU A 77 19.91 -16.45 -4.25
N LYS A 78 19.13 -17.47 -4.55
CA LYS A 78 18.68 -17.75 -5.92
C LYS A 78 17.83 -16.63 -6.51
N LEU A 79 16.87 -16.09 -5.73
CA LEU A 79 16.02 -15.00 -6.19
C LEU A 79 16.82 -13.72 -6.46
N VAL A 80 17.70 -13.34 -5.55
CA VAL A 80 18.50 -12.11 -5.66
C VAL A 80 19.47 -12.17 -6.85
N ASN A 81 19.98 -13.37 -7.18
CA ASN A 81 20.89 -13.60 -8.30
C ASN A 81 20.17 -13.82 -9.65
N ASP A 82 18.83 -13.81 -9.70
CA ASP A 82 18.06 -13.98 -10.95
C ASP A 82 17.94 -12.64 -11.69
N ASP A 83 18.55 -12.58 -12.88
CA ASP A 83 18.56 -11.35 -13.70
C ASP A 83 17.18 -10.91 -14.21
N ARG A 84 16.16 -11.78 -14.14
CA ARG A 84 14.80 -11.51 -14.61
C ARG A 84 13.98 -10.64 -13.64
N VAL A 85 14.43 -10.51 -12.39
CA VAL A 85 13.69 -9.85 -11.32
C VAL A 85 14.50 -8.81 -10.57
N ASP A 86 13.82 -7.85 -9.96
CA ASP A 86 14.34 -7.04 -8.85
C ASP A 86 13.73 -7.61 -7.57
N VAL A 87 14.56 -7.91 -6.59
CA VAL A 87 14.15 -8.53 -5.32
C VAL A 87 14.55 -7.66 -4.15
N GLY A 88 13.55 -7.18 -3.42
CA GLY A 88 13.77 -6.52 -2.13
C GLY A 88 13.56 -7.50 -0.99
N VAL A 89 14.45 -7.48 0.00
CA VAL A 89 14.44 -8.45 1.10
C VAL A 89 14.17 -7.78 2.43
N SER A 90 13.29 -8.40 3.23
CA SER A 90 13.00 -7.99 4.61
C SER A 90 12.95 -9.21 5.52
N HIS A 91 13.39 -9.01 6.76
CA HIS A 91 13.18 -9.98 7.84
C HIS A 91 12.47 -9.30 9.01
N LEU A 92 11.40 -9.92 9.52
CA LEU A 92 10.67 -9.44 10.68
C LEU A 92 11.19 -10.14 11.94
N LEU A 93 11.90 -9.39 12.81
CA LEU A 93 12.40 -9.95 14.07
C LEU A 93 11.30 -10.04 15.14
N GLY A 94 10.29 -9.18 15.07
CA GLY A 94 9.20 -9.15 16.05
C GLY A 94 8.89 -7.74 16.54
N MET A 95 8.39 -7.64 17.77
CA MET A 95 8.04 -6.36 18.41
C MET A 95 8.76 -6.24 19.74
N VAL A 96 9.31 -5.03 19.99
CA VAL A 96 9.89 -4.65 21.27
C VAL A 96 9.11 -3.50 21.91
N SER A 97 9.20 -3.37 23.22
CA SER A 97 8.54 -2.28 23.94
C SER A 97 9.52 -1.13 24.20
N TYR A 98 9.04 0.08 23.97
CA TYR A 98 9.76 1.31 24.34
C TYR A 98 8.80 2.19 25.15
N GLY A 99 8.89 2.15 26.47
CA GLY A 99 7.85 2.70 27.36
C GLY A 99 6.49 2.07 27.07
N ASP A 100 5.50 2.92 26.79
CA ASP A 100 4.13 2.49 26.43
C ASP A 100 3.95 2.14 24.95
N PHE A 101 5.00 2.28 24.15
CA PHE A 101 4.95 2.06 22.70
C PHE A 101 5.51 0.70 22.33
N LYS A 102 4.93 0.11 21.24
CA LYS A 102 5.48 -1.08 20.60
C LYS A 102 6.13 -0.68 19.29
N LEU A 103 7.37 -1.14 19.10
CA LEU A 103 8.16 -0.98 17.89
C LEU A 103 8.23 -2.32 17.17
N THR A 104 7.88 -2.33 15.90
CA THR A 104 8.15 -3.48 15.02
C THR A 104 9.61 -3.43 14.60
N VAL A 105 10.38 -4.45 14.96
CA VAL A 105 11.80 -4.58 14.59
C VAL A 105 11.92 -5.41 13.34
N ARG A 106 12.57 -4.86 12.32
CA ARG A 106 12.81 -5.52 11.04
C ARG A 106 14.14 -5.11 10.40
N SER A 107 14.64 -5.93 9.52
CA SER A 107 15.64 -5.51 8.55
C SER A 107 14.98 -5.29 7.19
N MET A 108 15.59 -4.43 6.37
CA MET A 108 15.28 -4.30 4.95
C MET A 108 16.49 -3.85 4.17
N ASP A 109 16.51 -4.18 2.89
CA ASP A 109 17.53 -3.72 1.97
C ASP A 109 17.09 -2.48 1.18
N LYS A 110 18.03 -1.90 0.43
CA LYS A 110 17.78 -0.72 -0.40
C LYS A 110 16.78 -1.02 -1.52
N THR A 111 16.87 -2.20 -2.12
CA THR A 111 15.96 -2.60 -3.20
C THR A 111 14.50 -2.62 -2.72
N LEU A 112 14.26 -3.10 -1.49
CA LEU A 112 12.93 -3.05 -0.91
C LEU A 112 12.44 -1.62 -0.68
N MET A 113 13.32 -0.70 -0.25
CA MET A 113 12.92 0.70 -0.10
C MET A 113 12.42 1.28 -1.43
N ASP A 114 13.13 1.01 -2.53
CA ASP A 114 12.77 1.49 -3.86
C ASP A 114 11.48 0.83 -4.37
N LEU A 115 11.33 -0.48 -4.20
CA LEU A 115 10.16 -1.24 -4.60
C LEU A 115 8.91 -0.88 -3.79
N ALA A 116 9.05 -0.66 -2.49
CA ALA A 116 7.95 -0.27 -1.61
C ALA A 116 7.62 1.22 -1.69
N LYS A 117 8.35 2.01 -2.52
CA LYS A 117 8.20 3.46 -2.63
C LYS A 117 8.28 4.17 -1.26
N TYR A 118 9.15 3.69 -0.40
CA TYR A 118 9.40 4.42 0.82
C TYR A 118 9.89 5.84 0.49
N PRO A 119 9.47 6.85 1.26
CA PRO A 119 9.99 8.20 1.08
C PRO A 119 11.48 8.25 1.38
N ASP A 120 12.16 9.30 0.88
CA ASP A 120 13.60 9.45 1.04
C ASP A 120 14.02 9.36 2.51
N LEU A 121 14.90 8.39 2.78
CA LEU A 121 15.48 8.18 4.08
C LEU A 121 16.43 9.33 4.42
N GLN A 122 16.26 9.96 5.56
CA GLN A 122 17.26 10.87 6.10
C GLN A 122 18.39 10.04 6.69
N GLY A 123 19.62 10.14 6.13
CA GLY A 123 20.74 9.30 6.52
C GLY A 123 20.85 8.04 5.67
N LYS A 124 21.09 6.89 6.28
CA LYS A 124 21.28 5.59 5.61
C LYS A 124 20.56 4.45 6.32
N LEU A 125 20.40 3.31 5.65
CA LEU A 125 20.01 2.07 6.30
C LEU A 125 21.15 1.54 7.21
N PRO A 126 20.79 0.81 8.30
CA PRO A 126 21.79 0.22 9.18
C PRO A 126 22.66 -0.82 8.44
N GLU A 127 23.97 -0.70 8.56
CA GLU A 127 24.95 -1.62 7.97
C GLU A 127 25.63 -2.48 9.03
N THR A 128 25.73 -1.97 10.25
CA THR A 128 26.39 -2.64 11.38
C THR A 128 25.39 -2.98 12.49
N GLU A 129 25.78 -3.89 13.38
CA GLU A 129 24.95 -4.31 14.52
C GLU A 129 24.68 -3.18 15.53
N LYS A 130 25.45 -2.11 15.50
CA LYS A 130 25.31 -0.97 16.41
C LYS A 130 24.53 0.19 15.79
N GLU A 131 24.10 0.06 14.56
CA GLU A 131 23.31 1.07 13.86
C GLU A 131 21.83 0.69 13.83
N VAL A 132 20.99 1.70 13.96
CA VAL A 132 19.52 1.56 13.80
C VAL A 132 18.98 2.72 12.97
N ALA A 133 17.91 2.45 12.23
CA ALA A 133 17.08 3.50 11.66
C ALA A 133 15.67 3.39 12.24
N ILE A 134 14.93 4.51 12.28
CA ILE A 134 13.64 4.55 12.94
C ILE A 134 12.66 5.40 12.15
N THR A 135 11.36 5.15 12.32
CA THR A 135 10.33 6.00 11.71
C THR A 135 10.23 7.35 12.42
N LYS A 136 10.09 8.44 11.65
CA LYS A 136 9.90 9.80 12.18
C LYS A 136 8.68 9.88 13.10
N ALA A 137 7.59 9.20 12.73
CA ALA A 137 6.37 9.13 13.53
C ALA A 137 6.62 8.63 14.96
N PHE A 138 7.56 7.69 15.16
CA PHE A 138 7.94 7.25 16.50
C PHE A 138 8.65 8.34 17.31
N LEU A 139 9.61 9.05 16.72
CA LEU A 139 10.33 10.14 17.39
C LEU A 139 9.37 11.25 17.82
N GLU A 140 8.46 11.64 16.93
CA GLU A 140 7.46 12.66 17.21
C GLU A 140 6.49 12.24 18.32
N ARG A 141 6.02 11.00 18.28
CA ARG A 141 5.05 10.48 19.24
C ARG A 141 5.63 10.29 20.65
N THR A 142 6.90 9.92 20.72
CA THR A 142 7.62 9.75 22.00
C THR A 142 8.20 11.04 22.54
N GLY A 143 8.18 12.13 21.77
CA GLY A 143 8.81 13.41 22.14
C GLY A 143 10.34 13.35 22.15
N LEU A 144 10.93 12.34 21.51
CA LEU A 144 12.38 12.20 21.41
C LEU A 144 12.94 13.17 20.37
N SER A 145 13.68 14.17 20.82
CA SER A 145 14.42 15.10 19.97
C SER A 145 15.76 14.47 19.58
N LYS A 146 15.75 13.55 18.62
CA LYS A 146 16.94 12.86 18.12
C LYS A 146 17.09 13.12 16.63
N SER A 147 18.34 13.23 16.19
CA SER A 147 18.76 13.42 14.80
C SER A 147 19.67 12.28 14.34
N VAL A 148 19.87 12.16 13.03
CA VAL A 148 20.85 11.21 12.47
C VAL A 148 22.23 11.52 13.05
N GLY A 149 22.89 10.49 13.56
CA GLY A 149 24.18 10.57 14.26
C GLY A 149 24.08 10.53 15.79
N ASP A 150 22.88 10.75 16.36
CA ASP A 150 22.69 10.65 17.81
C ASP A 150 22.62 9.18 18.26
N ASN A 151 22.91 8.95 19.53
CA ASN A 151 22.68 7.65 20.15
C ASN A 151 21.27 7.55 20.74
N ILE A 152 20.68 6.37 20.58
CA ILE A 152 19.40 6.02 21.18
C ILE A 152 19.53 4.73 22.01
N SER A 153 18.96 4.74 23.21
CA SER A 153 18.97 3.59 24.12
C SER A 153 17.72 2.75 23.92
N ILE A 154 17.85 1.54 23.42
CA ILE A 154 16.74 0.62 23.14
C ILE A 154 17.07 -0.77 23.66
N ASP A 155 16.07 -1.47 24.17
CA ASP A 155 16.14 -2.88 24.52
C ASP A 155 15.57 -3.70 23.35
N LEU A 156 16.44 -4.40 22.64
CA LEU A 156 16.09 -5.32 21.54
C LEU A 156 15.96 -6.79 22.01
N GLY A 157 15.81 -7.00 23.31
CA GLY A 157 15.67 -8.34 23.92
C GLY A 157 16.87 -8.79 24.74
N ASP A 158 18.00 -8.07 24.66
CA ASP A 158 19.23 -8.39 25.40
C ASP A 158 19.57 -7.32 26.48
N GLY A 159 18.57 -6.58 26.94
CA GLY A 159 18.74 -5.42 27.81
C GLY A 159 18.99 -4.11 27.03
N LYS A 160 18.87 -3.00 27.72
CA LYS A 160 19.09 -1.67 27.13
C LYS A 160 20.51 -1.51 26.65
N LYS A 161 20.67 -1.18 25.37
CA LYS A 161 21.95 -0.86 24.73
C LYS A 161 21.85 0.44 23.96
N GLU A 162 22.99 1.09 23.78
CA GLU A 162 23.12 2.28 22.97
C GLU A 162 23.36 1.90 21.50
N TYR A 163 22.55 2.45 20.61
CA TYR A 163 22.66 2.29 19.17
C TYR A 163 22.83 3.65 18.51
N ASN A 164 23.62 3.72 17.46
CA ASN A 164 23.74 4.93 16.64
C ASN A 164 22.51 5.03 15.71
N LEU A 165 21.81 6.15 15.76
CA LEU A 165 20.69 6.45 14.87
C LEU A 165 21.22 6.87 13.51
N CYS A 166 21.42 5.92 12.58
CA CYS A 166 21.99 6.17 11.27
C CYS A 166 20.97 6.65 10.23
N GLY A 167 19.67 6.49 10.51
CA GLY A 167 18.62 6.90 9.58
C GLY A 167 17.28 7.19 10.22
N ILE A 168 16.53 8.13 9.63
CA ILE A 168 15.16 8.46 10.01
C ILE A 168 14.27 8.34 8.77
N LEU A 169 13.30 7.42 8.82
CA LEU A 169 12.36 7.19 7.74
C LEU A 169 11.12 8.09 7.92
N PRO A 170 10.84 9.02 7.01
CA PRO A 170 9.73 9.97 7.14
C PRO A 170 8.39 9.32 6.78
N VAL A 171 7.96 8.32 7.53
CA VAL A 171 6.67 7.64 7.39
C VAL A 171 5.74 8.10 8.51
N ASP A 172 4.58 8.60 8.12
CA ASP A 172 3.54 9.15 9.00
C ASP A 172 2.44 8.12 9.33
N ASN A 173 2.75 6.85 9.41
CA ASN A 173 1.77 5.85 9.80
C ASN A 173 1.91 5.49 11.29
N SER A 174 0.82 4.94 11.86
CA SER A 174 0.77 4.47 13.25
C SER A 174 1.65 3.24 13.52
N ASN A 175 2.32 2.69 12.51
CA ASN A 175 3.20 1.54 12.64
C ASN A 175 4.62 2.02 12.92
N TYR A 176 4.94 2.14 14.18
CA TYR A 176 6.30 2.49 14.61
C TYR A 176 7.24 1.34 14.30
N SER A 177 8.25 1.61 13.47
CA SER A 177 9.22 0.61 13.06
C SER A 177 10.63 1.05 13.40
N LEU A 178 11.42 0.07 13.80
CA LEU A 178 12.85 0.16 14.00
C LEU A 178 13.52 -0.79 13.02
N PHE A 179 14.49 -0.29 12.30
CA PHE A 179 15.25 -1.05 11.32
C PHE A 179 16.62 -1.36 11.87
N VAL A 180 17.04 -2.60 11.70
CA VAL A 180 18.37 -3.11 12.06
C VAL A 180 19.08 -3.63 10.83
N SER A 181 20.39 -3.83 10.92
CA SER A 181 21.18 -4.39 9.81
C SER A 181 20.93 -5.88 9.61
N GLN A 182 21.23 -6.38 8.43
CA GLN A 182 21.23 -7.83 8.13
C GLN A 182 22.24 -8.58 9.03
N SER A 183 23.39 -7.96 9.33
CA SER A 183 24.39 -8.53 10.25
C SER A 183 23.81 -8.70 11.67
N TYR A 184 22.99 -7.76 12.15
CA TYR A 184 22.29 -7.91 13.42
C TYR A 184 21.34 -9.12 13.40
N VAL A 185 20.56 -9.31 12.32
CA VAL A 185 19.67 -10.48 12.17
C VAL A 185 20.48 -11.78 12.24
N ALA A 186 21.55 -11.88 11.46
CA ALA A 186 22.40 -13.07 11.43
C ALA A 186 23.08 -13.37 12.78
N SER A 187 23.37 -12.33 13.60
CA SER A 187 23.93 -12.53 14.95
C SER A 187 22.93 -13.05 15.99
N LYS A 188 21.61 -12.90 15.71
CA LYS A 188 20.54 -13.25 16.65
C LYS A 188 19.78 -14.52 16.29
N ILE A 189 19.69 -14.85 15.02
CA ILE A 189 18.89 -15.95 14.50
C ILE A 189 19.79 -16.83 13.64
N SER A 190 19.89 -18.10 14.02
CA SER A 190 20.77 -19.06 13.32
C SER A 190 20.26 -19.43 11.93
N ASP A 191 18.93 -19.40 11.73
CA ASP A 191 18.28 -19.74 10.47
C ASP A 191 17.12 -18.75 10.23
N PRO A 192 17.45 -17.52 9.79
CA PRO A 192 16.42 -16.51 9.58
C PRO A 192 15.61 -16.81 8.32
N THR A 193 14.28 -16.62 8.41
CA THR A 193 13.41 -16.59 7.25
C THR A 193 13.16 -15.16 6.78
N TYR A 194 12.99 -14.99 5.49
CA TYR A 194 12.85 -13.69 4.86
C TYR A 194 11.54 -13.56 4.11
N SER A 195 11.10 -12.31 3.95
CA SER A 195 10.08 -11.95 2.96
C SER A 195 10.76 -11.31 1.76
N ALA A 196 10.53 -11.88 0.58
CA ALA A 196 11.02 -11.35 -0.69
C ALA A 196 9.90 -10.60 -1.41
N TYR A 197 10.18 -9.37 -1.81
CA TYR A 197 9.31 -8.50 -2.59
C TYR A 197 9.84 -8.48 -4.02
N VAL A 198 9.09 -9.06 -4.94
CA VAL A 198 9.56 -9.37 -6.29
C VAL A 198 8.92 -8.47 -7.32
N ARG A 199 9.71 -7.95 -8.26
CA ARG A 199 9.26 -7.26 -9.47
C ARG A 199 9.95 -7.84 -10.69
N LEU A 200 9.19 -8.17 -11.72
CA LEU A 200 9.70 -8.57 -13.03
C LEU A 200 10.31 -7.37 -13.74
N LYS A 201 11.57 -7.49 -14.17
CA LYS A 201 12.23 -6.47 -14.99
C LYS A 201 11.57 -6.36 -16.36
N GLY A 202 11.39 -5.14 -16.85
CA GLY A 202 10.80 -4.89 -18.16
C GLY A 202 9.30 -5.18 -18.26
N SER A 203 8.61 -5.45 -17.15
CA SER A 203 7.17 -5.75 -17.12
C SER A 203 6.27 -4.52 -17.16
N ASP A 204 6.82 -3.32 -17.38
CA ASP A 204 6.04 -2.10 -17.49
C ASP A 204 5.07 -2.19 -18.67
N GLY A 205 3.77 -2.05 -18.40
CA GLY A 205 2.72 -2.17 -19.41
C GLY A 205 2.20 -3.60 -19.65
N TRP A 206 2.74 -4.62 -18.97
CA TRP A 206 2.21 -5.97 -19.06
C TRP A 206 0.82 -6.06 -18.43
N SER A 207 0.00 -6.97 -18.96
CA SER A 207 -1.28 -7.31 -18.35
C SER A 207 -1.06 -8.06 -17.03
N LYS A 208 -2.01 -7.94 -16.10
CA LYS A 208 -1.97 -8.69 -14.83
C LYS A 208 -1.82 -10.21 -15.05
N ALA A 209 -2.49 -10.75 -16.06
CA ALA A 209 -2.42 -12.17 -16.40
C ALA A 209 -1.01 -12.58 -16.87
N ALA A 210 -0.34 -11.75 -17.69
CA ALA A 210 1.02 -12.01 -18.16
C ALA A 210 2.01 -11.99 -16.99
N ILE A 211 1.91 -10.98 -16.10
CA ILE A 211 2.73 -10.90 -14.89
C ILE A 211 2.53 -12.15 -14.02
N GLN A 212 1.29 -12.52 -13.76
CA GLN A 212 0.98 -13.69 -12.93
C GLN A 212 1.52 -15.00 -13.55
N SER A 213 1.38 -15.18 -14.86
CA SER A 213 1.91 -16.37 -15.56
C SER A 213 3.43 -16.47 -15.45
N GLU A 214 4.14 -15.35 -15.63
CA GLU A 214 5.60 -15.33 -15.54
C GLU A 214 6.07 -15.56 -14.11
N LEU A 215 5.43 -14.93 -13.12
CA LEU A 215 5.76 -15.16 -11.72
C LEU A 215 5.56 -16.60 -11.29
N LEU A 216 4.51 -17.27 -11.75
CA LEU A 216 4.28 -18.69 -11.48
C LEU A 216 5.38 -19.57 -12.10
N THR A 217 5.85 -19.24 -13.30
CA THR A 217 6.98 -19.94 -13.94
C THR A 217 8.25 -19.78 -13.10
N LEU A 218 8.54 -18.54 -12.66
CA LEU A 218 9.70 -18.26 -11.82
C LEU A 218 9.64 -18.95 -10.45
N LEU A 219 8.48 -18.98 -9.80
CA LEU A 219 8.30 -19.70 -8.53
C LEU A 219 8.64 -21.18 -8.66
N ASN A 220 8.21 -21.80 -9.78
CA ASN A 220 8.56 -23.19 -10.08
C ASN A 220 10.08 -23.35 -10.32
N ASP A 221 10.71 -22.46 -11.08
CA ASP A 221 12.16 -22.46 -11.34
C ASP A 221 12.96 -22.37 -10.02
N TRP A 222 12.49 -21.56 -9.08
CA TRP A 222 13.12 -21.40 -7.75
C TRP A 222 12.80 -22.53 -6.78
N GLY A 223 11.86 -23.42 -7.12
CA GLY A 223 11.38 -24.50 -6.24
C GLY A 223 10.56 -24.00 -5.05
N ILE A 224 9.84 -22.89 -5.23
CA ILE A 224 8.97 -22.31 -4.22
C ILE A 224 7.53 -22.79 -4.48
N GLN A 225 6.97 -23.52 -3.51
CA GLN A 225 5.58 -23.94 -3.59
C GLN A 225 4.66 -22.74 -3.36
N HIS A 226 3.64 -22.60 -4.19
CA HIS A 226 2.59 -21.60 -4.00
C HIS A 226 1.30 -22.33 -3.59
N GLU A 227 0.67 -21.87 -2.54
CA GLU A 227 -0.70 -22.28 -2.22
C GLU A 227 -1.66 -21.51 -3.13
N ASN A 228 -2.58 -22.25 -3.78
CA ASN A 228 -3.60 -21.70 -4.69
C ASN A 228 -4.71 -20.98 -3.92
#